data_e0c6aa8bf264e87ddd5c58542a444aa3
#
_entry.id   e0c6aa8bf264e87ddd5c58542a444aa3
#
_cell.length_a   1.000
_cell.length_b   1.000
_cell.length_c   1.000
_cell.angle_alpha   90.00
_cell.angle_beta   90.00
_cell.angle_gamma   90.00
#
_symmetry.space_group_name_H-M   'P 1'
#
loop_
_entity.id
_entity.type
_entity.pdbx_description
1 polymer ?
#
loop_
_entity_poly.entity_id
_entity_poly.type
_entity_poly.pdbx_seq_one_letter_code
_entity_poly.pdbx_strand_id
1 'polypeptide(L)'
;MDERVIPTPAPPGWQGTTTLRPGWLAFSGEVGVTGPHAHAALQVLVVTAGTVDVTDAHRTCLRVRAAIIPPRARHAVRGGPGARAEMLYLDPAGSAGRHLLTAVTWPRHDRVADWVAAADTLLPAVEETAGAPGRPGPDVTAGDPGRPDRDVTVGGLRDPGALVRGWSAPARGPRHPALLRALALLPDLLAGPVRLTDLASAVHLSASRLGHLFTAELGLPYPVYVRWLRLRRAMELARQGAGLTEAAHGAGFADSSHLTRACHEMFGLAPSRLVHVVRA
;
A
#
# COMPACT_ATOMS: atom_id res chain seq x y z
N MET A 1 49.11 10.25 5.69
CA MET A 1 48.08 9.73 4.76
C MET A 1 46.75 9.89 5.47
N ASP A 2 46.02 10.89 5.05
CA ASP A 2 44.73 11.25 5.68
C ASP A 2 43.64 10.44 4.99
N GLU A 3 43.13 9.42 5.67
CA GLU A 3 42.08 8.53 5.18
C GLU A 3 40.75 9.31 5.26
N ARG A 4 40.36 9.95 4.15
CA ARG A 4 39.05 10.58 4.02
C ARG A 4 37.99 9.50 4.13
N VAL A 5 37.39 9.40 5.31
CA VAL A 5 36.14 8.65 5.51
C VAL A 5 35.06 9.32 4.64
N ILE A 6 34.71 8.66 3.54
CA ILE A 6 33.57 9.05 2.70
C ILE A 6 32.33 8.78 3.54
N PRO A 7 31.53 9.78 3.91
CA PRO A 7 30.30 9.54 4.67
C PRO A 7 29.36 8.67 3.83
N THR A 8 28.96 7.55 4.38
CA THR A 8 27.90 6.71 3.79
C THR A 8 26.66 7.60 3.64
N PRO A 9 26.07 7.74 2.44
CA PRO A 9 24.88 8.54 2.28
C PRO A 9 23.79 8.01 3.20
N ALA A 10 23.07 8.93 3.85
CA ALA A 10 21.92 8.57 4.68
C ALA A 10 20.93 7.72 3.84
N PRO A 11 20.31 6.68 4.43
CA PRO A 11 19.36 5.87 3.69
C PRO A 11 18.24 6.76 3.12
N PRO A 12 17.79 6.51 1.88
CA PRO A 12 16.77 7.31 1.23
C PRO A 12 15.54 7.44 2.14
N GLY A 13 15.09 8.67 2.34
CA GLY A 13 13.92 8.99 3.13
C GLY A 13 12.67 8.91 2.26
N TRP A 14 11.53 8.61 2.86
CA TRP A 14 10.23 8.72 2.20
C TRP A 14 9.91 10.20 1.97
N GLN A 15 9.75 10.62 0.70
CA GLN A 15 9.35 11.98 0.31
C GLN A 15 8.39 11.89 -0.88
N GLY A 16 7.24 12.60 -0.80
CA GLY A 16 6.26 12.54 -1.88
C GLY A 16 4.93 13.12 -1.48
N THR A 17 3.93 12.85 -2.29
CA THR A 17 2.55 13.29 -2.10
C THR A 17 1.64 12.11 -1.78
N THR A 18 0.60 12.38 -0.99
CA THR A 18 -0.41 11.38 -0.67
C THR A 18 -1.79 11.88 -1.05
N THR A 19 -2.55 11.05 -1.73
CA THR A 19 -3.95 11.29 -2.06
C THR A 19 -4.82 10.31 -1.29
N LEU A 20 -5.73 10.83 -0.45
CA LEU A 20 -6.71 10.02 0.27
C LEU A 20 -8.09 10.19 -0.36
N ARG A 21 -8.75 9.09 -0.70
CA ARG A 21 -10.10 9.04 -1.27
C ARG A 21 -10.92 7.93 -0.60
N PRO A 22 -12.25 7.97 -0.68
CA PRO A 22 -13.07 6.84 -0.25
C PRO A 22 -12.61 5.54 -0.91
N GLY A 23 -12.29 4.53 -0.09
CA GLY A 23 -11.86 3.21 -0.56
C GLY A 23 -10.38 3.04 -0.92
N TRP A 24 -9.57 4.10 -1.00
CA TRP A 24 -8.15 3.97 -1.31
C TRP A 24 -7.28 5.15 -0.82
N LEU A 25 -6.00 4.87 -0.69
CA LEU A 25 -4.92 5.82 -0.43
C LEU A 25 -3.86 5.63 -1.51
N ALA A 26 -3.35 6.70 -2.10
CA ALA A 26 -2.19 6.67 -2.99
C ALA A 26 -1.03 7.45 -2.40
N PHE A 27 0.17 6.97 -2.63
CA PHE A 27 1.44 7.65 -2.40
C PHE A 27 2.21 7.71 -3.71
N SER A 28 2.78 8.87 -4.02
CA SER A 28 3.66 9.09 -5.17
C SER A 28 4.93 9.78 -4.70
N GLY A 29 6.09 9.17 -4.91
CA GLY A 29 7.32 9.81 -4.45
C GLY A 29 8.53 8.90 -4.30
N GLU A 30 9.52 9.40 -3.57
CA GLU A 30 10.75 8.66 -3.26
C GLU A 30 10.50 7.55 -2.25
N VAL A 31 11.08 6.39 -2.56
CA VAL A 31 10.94 5.18 -1.73
C VAL A 31 12.11 5.08 -0.78
N GLY A 32 11.82 5.12 0.50
CA GLY A 32 12.80 4.86 1.56
C GLY A 32 12.88 3.38 1.94
N VAL A 33 13.18 3.13 3.21
CA VAL A 33 13.26 1.79 3.79
C VAL A 33 12.15 1.62 4.82
N THR A 34 11.43 0.48 4.77
CA THR A 34 10.55 0.04 5.85
C THR A 34 11.12 -1.19 6.53
N GLY A 35 10.85 -1.30 7.85
CA GLY A 35 10.97 -2.59 8.53
C GLY A 35 9.88 -3.58 8.07
N PRO A 36 10.00 -4.87 8.47
CA PRO A 36 8.96 -5.86 8.19
C PRO A 36 7.63 -5.47 8.84
N HIS A 37 6.60 -5.29 8.02
CA HIS A 37 5.25 -4.88 8.44
C HIS A 37 4.18 -5.65 7.66
N ALA A 38 2.92 -5.47 8.04
CA ALA A 38 1.77 -6.05 7.34
C ALA A 38 0.55 -5.14 7.51
N HIS A 39 -0.06 -4.74 6.40
CA HIS A 39 -1.24 -3.88 6.42
C HIS A 39 -2.53 -4.64 6.09
N ALA A 40 -3.66 -4.03 6.43
CA ALA A 40 -4.99 -4.56 6.12
C ALA A 40 -5.43 -4.23 4.68
N ALA A 41 -4.82 -3.23 4.06
CA ALA A 41 -5.08 -2.88 2.66
C ALA A 41 -4.45 -3.88 1.70
N LEU A 42 -5.00 -3.98 0.50
CA LEU A 42 -4.28 -4.52 -0.64
C LEU A 42 -3.39 -3.42 -1.19
N GLN A 43 -2.09 -3.67 -1.33
CA GLN A 43 -1.14 -2.69 -1.85
C GLN A 43 -0.77 -3.03 -3.29
N VAL A 44 -0.88 -2.04 -4.18
CA VAL A 44 -0.26 -2.06 -5.50
C VAL A 44 0.95 -1.14 -5.46
N LEU A 45 2.11 -1.66 -5.82
CA LEU A 45 3.36 -0.94 -5.92
C LEU A 45 3.80 -0.95 -7.37
N VAL A 46 4.15 0.22 -7.92
CA VAL A 46 4.72 0.37 -9.27
C VAL A 46 5.94 1.28 -9.18
N VAL A 47 7.09 0.79 -9.57
CA VAL A 47 8.35 1.53 -9.57
C VAL A 47 8.37 2.44 -10.79
N THR A 48 8.59 3.74 -10.57
CA THR A 48 8.62 4.75 -11.64
C THR A 48 10.02 5.22 -11.98
N ALA A 49 10.97 5.05 -11.05
CA ALA A 49 12.39 5.32 -11.29
C ALA A 49 13.27 4.55 -10.30
N GLY A 50 14.52 4.29 -10.68
CA GLY A 50 15.49 3.59 -9.85
C GLY A 50 15.10 2.13 -9.56
N THR A 51 15.49 1.62 -8.40
CA THR A 51 15.28 0.21 -8.02
C THR A 51 14.56 0.11 -6.68
N VAL A 52 13.63 -0.85 -6.58
CA VAL A 52 12.94 -1.19 -5.33
C VAL A 52 13.04 -2.68 -5.10
N ASP A 53 13.52 -3.05 -3.91
CA ASP A 53 13.57 -4.43 -3.45
C ASP A 53 12.41 -4.67 -2.47
N VAL A 54 11.70 -5.78 -2.63
CA VAL A 54 10.62 -6.23 -1.74
C VAL A 54 11.02 -7.57 -1.15
N THR A 55 10.92 -7.68 0.18
CA THR A 55 11.25 -8.90 0.93
C THR A 55 9.99 -9.46 1.56
N ASP A 56 9.71 -10.75 1.38
CA ASP A 56 8.56 -11.45 1.97
C ASP A 56 8.83 -12.01 3.39
N ALA A 57 7.83 -12.67 3.97
CA ALA A 57 7.93 -13.31 5.28
C ALA A 57 8.95 -14.45 5.33
N HIS A 58 9.26 -15.07 4.19
CA HIS A 58 10.23 -16.15 4.04
C HIS A 58 11.65 -15.64 3.84
N ARG A 59 11.87 -14.32 3.91
CA ARG A 59 13.16 -13.63 3.66
C ARG A 59 13.61 -13.71 2.20
N THR A 60 12.72 -14.06 1.28
CA THR A 60 12.98 -13.97 -0.15
C THR A 60 12.91 -12.49 -0.55
N CYS A 61 13.97 -12.01 -1.17
CA CYS A 61 14.09 -10.61 -1.62
C CYS A 61 14.15 -10.61 -3.15
N LEU A 62 13.25 -9.84 -3.77
CA LEU A 62 13.26 -9.63 -5.21
C LEU A 62 13.29 -8.14 -5.52
N ARG A 63 14.05 -7.79 -6.57
CA ARG A 63 13.94 -6.48 -7.22
C ARG A 63 12.68 -6.50 -8.08
N VAL A 64 11.79 -5.54 -7.84
CA VAL A 64 10.48 -5.52 -8.49
C VAL A 64 10.32 -4.28 -9.36
N ARG A 65 9.58 -4.42 -10.46
CA ARG A 65 9.04 -3.31 -11.24
C ARG A 65 7.63 -2.94 -10.75
N ALA A 66 6.85 -3.96 -10.42
CA ALA A 66 5.55 -3.84 -9.81
C ALA A 66 5.27 -5.03 -8.91
N ALA A 67 4.38 -4.86 -7.93
CA ALA A 67 3.90 -5.93 -7.07
C ALA A 67 2.47 -5.64 -6.59
N ILE A 68 1.65 -6.68 -6.47
CA ILE A 68 0.35 -6.62 -5.80
C ILE A 68 0.46 -7.42 -4.50
N ILE A 69 0.56 -6.71 -3.38
CA ILE A 69 0.79 -7.28 -2.05
C ILE A 69 -0.57 -7.42 -1.35
N PRO A 70 -1.00 -8.66 -1.04
CA PRO A 70 -2.30 -8.89 -0.42
C PRO A 70 -2.36 -8.43 1.02
N PRO A 71 -3.58 -8.23 1.56
CA PRO A 71 -3.77 -7.92 2.97
C PRO A 71 -3.08 -8.96 3.88
N ARG A 72 -2.42 -8.48 4.95
CA ARG A 72 -1.69 -9.28 5.94
C ARG A 72 -0.43 -9.99 5.45
N ALA A 73 -0.06 -9.88 4.19
CA ALA A 73 1.23 -10.37 3.73
C ALA A 73 2.36 -9.56 4.38
N ARG A 74 3.19 -10.25 5.18
CA ARG A 74 4.32 -9.61 5.87
C ARG A 74 5.43 -9.34 4.86
N HIS A 75 5.84 -8.09 4.76
CA HIS A 75 6.86 -7.66 3.80
C HIS A 75 7.67 -6.47 4.32
N ALA A 76 8.79 -6.22 3.66
CA ALA A 76 9.61 -5.02 3.82
C ALA A 76 9.92 -4.44 2.43
N VAL A 77 10.06 -3.13 2.34
CA VAL A 77 10.37 -2.41 1.11
C VAL A 77 11.68 -1.65 1.30
N ARG A 78 12.55 -1.68 0.30
CA ARG A 78 13.80 -0.94 0.27
C ARG A 78 13.97 -0.26 -1.08
N GLY A 79 13.94 1.07 -1.11
CA GLY A 79 14.34 1.86 -2.25
C GLY A 79 15.87 1.95 -2.36
N GLY A 80 16.40 1.82 -3.57
CA GLY A 80 17.77 2.19 -3.91
C GLY A 80 17.91 3.71 -4.05
N PRO A 81 19.13 4.22 -4.37
CA PRO A 81 19.34 5.64 -4.64
C PRO A 81 18.42 6.16 -5.77
N GLY A 82 17.71 7.25 -5.51
CA GLY A 82 16.79 7.85 -6.48
C GLY A 82 15.54 7.01 -6.79
N ALA A 83 15.25 5.96 -6.04
CA ALA A 83 14.08 5.12 -6.27
C ALA A 83 12.79 5.91 -6.05
N ARG A 84 11.88 5.83 -7.00
CA ARG A 84 10.54 6.41 -6.93
C ARG A 84 9.48 5.36 -7.26
N ALA A 85 8.35 5.46 -6.59
CA ALA A 85 7.23 4.56 -6.85
C ALA A 85 5.88 5.25 -6.65
N GLU A 86 4.89 4.67 -7.29
CA GLU A 86 3.47 4.86 -6.99
C GLU A 86 3.00 3.69 -6.15
N MET A 87 2.32 3.98 -5.04
CA MET A 87 1.75 2.97 -4.16
C MET A 87 0.27 3.26 -3.93
N LEU A 88 -0.56 2.27 -4.21
CA LEU A 88 -1.99 2.32 -3.91
C LEU A 88 -2.31 1.34 -2.79
N TYR A 89 -3.00 1.82 -1.77
CA TYR A 89 -3.54 1.01 -0.69
C TYR A 89 -5.05 0.97 -0.84
N LEU A 90 -5.57 -0.16 -1.30
CA LEU A 90 -6.98 -0.37 -1.61
C LEU A 90 -7.70 -1.03 -0.44
N ASP A 91 -8.87 -0.51 -0.11
CA ASP A 91 -9.75 -1.14 0.86
C ASP A 91 -10.26 -2.48 0.31
N PRO A 92 -10.02 -3.62 0.99
CA PRO A 92 -10.53 -4.91 0.55
C PRO A 92 -12.07 -4.97 0.45
N ALA A 93 -12.76 -4.08 1.17
CA ALA A 93 -14.19 -3.95 1.06
C ALA A 93 -14.64 -3.22 -0.21
N GLY A 94 -13.80 -2.38 -0.80
CA GLY A 94 -14.08 -1.67 -2.04
C GLY A 94 -14.10 -2.58 -3.28
N SER A 95 -14.69 -2.08 -4.37
CA SER A 95 -14.79 -2.84 -5.64
C SER A 95 -13.43 -3.20 -6.21
N ALA A 96 -12.52 -2.23 -6.31
CA ALA A 96 -11.16 -2.43 -6.81
C ALA A 96 -10.36 -3.42 -5.96
N GLY A 97 -10.37 -3.24 -4.61
CA GLY A 97 -9.70 -4.17 -3.70
C GLY A 97 -10.23 -5.60 -3.84
N ARG A 98 -11.55 -5.76 -3.96
CA ARG A 98 -12.19 -7.05 -4.20
C ARG A 98 -11.78 -7.68 -5.53
N HIS A 99 -11.74 -6.88 -6.60
CA HIS A 99 -11.31 -7.35 -7.92
C HIS A 99 -9.90 -7.92 -7.87
N LEU A 100 -8.96 -7.16 -7.32
CA LEU A 100 -7.55 -7.58 -7.23
C LEU A 100 -7.32 -8.73 -6.25
N LEU A 101 -8.10 -8.85 -5.17
CA LEU A 101 -8.02 -10.00 -4.25
C LEU A 101 -8.29 -11.33 -4.95
N THR A 102 -9.07 -11.35 -6.04
CA THR A 102 -9.33 -12.59 -6.79
C THR A 102 -8.10 -13.12 -7.53
N ALA A 103 -7.12 -12.27 -7.81
CA ALA A 103 -5.90 -12.64 -8.51
C ALA A 103 -4.79 -13.11 -7.57
N VAL A 104 -4.84 -12.67 -6.31
CA VAL A 104 -3.87 -13.07 -5.28
C VAL A 104 -4.49 -14.15 -4.42
N THR A 105 -4.67 -15.36 -5.00
CA THR A 105 -5.38 -16.47 -4.34
C THR A 105 -4.54 -17.19 -3.29
N TRP A 106 -5.21 -17.53 -2.16
CA TRP A 106 -4.72 -18.52 -1.19
C TRP A 106 -4.41 -19.87 -1.88
N PRO A 107 -3.30 -20.58 -1.54
CA PRO A 107 -2.39 -20.39 -0.41
C PRO A 107 -1.12 -19.57 -0.70
N ARG A 108 -0.96 -18.99 -1.88
CA ARG A 108 0.29 -18.37 -2.37
C ARG A 108 0.43 -16.87 -2.07
N HIS A 109 -0.34 -16.33 -1.12
CA HIS A 109 -0.39 -14.90 -0.86
C HIS A 109 0.78 -14.35 -0.03
N ASP A 110 1.74 -15.17 0.39
CA ASP A 110 2.84 -14.80 1.28
C ASP A 110 4.22 -14.75 0.60
N ARG A 111 4.29 -14.98 -0.74
CA ARG A 111 5.53 -14.99 -1.49
C ARG A 111 5.64 -13.82 -2.46
N VAL A 112 6.77 -13.14 -2.43
CA VAL A 112 7.03 -11.99 -3.31
C VAL A 112 6.94 -12.34 -4.79
N ALA A 113 7.33 -13.55 -5.20
CA ALA A 113 7.21 -14.01 -6.59
C ALA A 113 5.76 -14.05 -7.08
N ASP A 114 4.81 -14.45 -6.21
CA ASP A 114 3.39 -14.49 -6.56
C ASP A 114 2.81 -13.06 -6.67
N TRP A 115 3.30 -12.11 -5.86
CA TRP A 115 2.88 -10.70 -5.92
C TRP A 115 3.33 -10.02 -7.22
N VAL A 116 4.53 -10.36 -7.70
CA VAL A 116 5.06 -9.89 -9.00
C VAL A 116 4.25 -10.49 -10.13
N ALA A 117 4.03 -11.82 -10.14
CA ALA A 117 3.24 -12.49 -11.18
C ALA A 117 1.79 -11.96 -11.27
N ALA A 118 1.18 -11.62 -10.12
CA ALA A 118 -0.13 -10.97 -10.10
C ALA A 118 -0.09 -9.57 -10.73
N ALA A 119 0.96 -8.80 -10.47
CA ALA A 119 1.16 -7.48 -11.06
C ALA A 119 1.34 -7.57 -12.59
N ASP A 120 2.16 -8.48 -13.07
CA ASP A 120 2.40 -8.72 -14.50
C ASP A 120 1.11 -9.10 -15.25
N THR A 121 0.18 -9.77 -14.55
CA THR A 121 -1.10 -10.20 -15.15
C THR A 121 -2.15 -9.09 -15.17
N LEU A 122 -2.20 -8.24 -14.15
CA LEU A 122 -3.34 -7.35 -13.90
C LEU A 122 -3.05 -5.88 -14.14
N LEU A 123 -1.79 -5.47 -14.11
CA LEU A 123 -1.44 -4.11 -14.45
C LEU A 123 -1.34 -4.01 -15.97
N PRO A 124 -1.91 -2.94 -16.59
CA PRO A 124 -1.67 -2.68 -18.00
C PRO A 124 -0.16 -2.61 -18.20
N ALA A 125 0.32 -3.12 -19.34
CA ALA A 125 1.74 -3.10 -19.67
C ALA A 125 2.29 -1.71 -19.37
N VAL A 126 3.22 -1.65 -18.42
CA VAL A 126 3.89 -0.42 -18.06
C VAL A 126 4.79 -0.14 -19.27
N GLU A 127 4.31 0.72 -20.19
CA GLU A 127 5.03 1.03 -21.41
C GLU A 127 6.43 1.54 -21.04
N GLU A 128 7.44 0.82 -21.50
CA GLU A 128 8.81 1.32 -21.55
C GLU A 128 8.79 2.53 -22.48
N THR A 129 8.75 3.74 -21.92
CA THR A 129 9.09 4.92 -22.69
C THR A 129 10.59 4.82 -22.99
N ALA A 130 10.92 4.13 -24.07
CA ALA A 130 12.23 4.22 -24.68
C ALA A 130 12.43 5.71 -24.95
N GLY A 131 13.42 6.32 -24.30
CA GLY A 131 13.83 7.70 -24.62
C GLY A 131 14.00 7.80 -26.13
N ALA A 132 13.38 8.81 -26.74
CA ALA A 132 13.46 9.06 -28.15
C ALA A 132 14.93 8.93 -28.61
N PRO A 133 15.23 8.23 -29.71
CA PRO A 133 16.59 8.07 -30.18
C PRO A 133 17.12 9.45 -30.59
N GLY A 134 18.08 9.98 -29.84
CA GLY A 134 18.88 11.12 -30.26
C GLY A 134 19.56 10.78 -31.58
N ARG A 135 19.48 11.68 -32.52
CA ARG A 135 20.14 11.60 -33.84
C ARG A 135 21.58 11.10 -33.70
N PRO A 136 22.05 10.21 -34.57
CA PRO A 136 23.42 9.73 -34.54
C PRO A 136 24.38 10.84 -34.91
N GLY A 137 25.28 11.21 -34.02
CA GLY A 137 26.51 11.92 -34.31
C GLY A 137 27.62 10.89 -34.62
N PRO A 138 28.65 11.24 -35.40
CA PRO A 138 29.57 10.28 -35.96
C PRO A 138 30.62 9.76 -34.96
N ASP A 139 30.82 8.45 -35.02
CA ASP A 139 32.05 7.69 -34.77
C ASP A 139 32.92 8.02 -33.54
N VAL A 140 32.91 7.10 -32.52
CA VAL A 140 34.12 6.78 -31.75
C VAL A 140 34.11 5.31 -31.35
N THR A 141 35.23 4.71 -31.65
CA THR A 141 35.69 3.34 -31.48
C THR A 141 35.65 2.78 -30.06
N ALA A 142 35.32 1.48 -29.98
CA ALA A 142 35.79 0.37 -29.11
C ALA A 142 36.14 0.63 -27.64
N GLY A 143 35.43 -0.09 -26.75
CA GLY A 143 35.97 -0.78 -25.58
C GLY A 143 35.73 -0.13 -24.24
N ASP A 144 34.68 -0.58 -23.53
CA ASP A 144 34.75 -0.72 -22.06
C ASP A 144 33.66 -1.68 -21.53
N PRO A 145 33.99 -2.69 -20.69
CA PRO A 145 33.01 -3.58 -20.06
C PRO A 145 32.57 -3.00 -18.72
N GLY A 146 31.66 -2.05 -18.76
CA GLY A 146 31.08 -1.39 -17.59
C GLY A 146 29.79 -0.68 -17.95
N ARG A 147 28.80 -1.43 -18.48
CA ARG A 147 27.53 -0.83 -18.86
C ARG A 147 26.76 -0.46 -17.59
N PRO A 148 26.56 0.84 -17.28
CA PRO A 148 25.69 1.22 -16.17
C PRO A 148 24.27 0.73 -16.48
N ASP A 149 23.59 0.21 -15.45
CA ASP A 149 22.17 -0.12 -15.47
C ASP A 149 21.39 0.98 -16.19
N ARG A 150 20.66 0.59 -17.23
CA ARG A 150 19.76 1.51 -17.92
C ARG A 150 18.70 1.96 -16.95
N ASP A 151 18.65 3.23 -16.63
CA ASP A 151 17.54 3.88 -15.95
C ASP A 151 16.28 3.65 -16.78
N VAL A 152 15.49 2.65 -16.38
CA VAL A 152 14.19 2.39 -16.98
C VAL A 152 13.19 3.31 -16.30
N THR A 153 12.92 4.46 -16.89
CA THR A 153 11.81 5.32 -16.47
C THR A 153 10.52 4.70 -16.99
N VAL A 154 9.81 4.03 -16.10
CA VAL A 154 8.47 3.51 -16.39
C VAL A 154 7.50 4.68 -16.30
N GLY A 155 6.69 4.91 -17.34
CA GLY A 155 5.64 5.93 -17.34
C GLY A 155 4.71 5.72 -16.13
N GLY A 156 4.77 6.62 -15.14
CA GLY A 156 4.07 6.49 -13.87
C GLY A 156 2.56 6.35 -14.05
N LEU A 157 1.90 5.85 -13.02
CA LEU A 157 0.45 5.82 -12.89
C LEU A 157 -0.10 7.26 -12.95
N ARG A 158 -0.31 7.80 -14.14
CA ARG A 158 -0.69 9.22 -14.35
C ARG A 158 -1.98 9.61 -13.65
N ASP A 159 -2.87 8.64 -13.40
CA ASP A 159 -4.12 8.83 -12.63
C ASP A 159 -4.42 7.57 -11.81
N PRO A 160 -4.05 7.54 -10.51
CA PRO A 160 -4.42 6.44 -9.61
C PRO A 160 -5.93 6.18 -9.57
N GLY A 161 -6.73 7.23 -9.72
CA GLY A 161 -8.19 7.11 -9.78
C GLY A 161 -8.69 6.39 -11.03
N ALA A 162 -8.04 6.58 -12.19
CA ALA A 162 -8.38 5.86 -13.41
C ALA A 162 -8.13 4.36 -13.28
N LEU A 163 -7.01 3.96 -12.68
CA LEU A 163 -6.73 2.56 -12.40
C LEU A 163 -7.76 1.94 -11.46
N VAL A 164 -8.07 2.62 -10.36
CA VAL A 164 -9.08 2.16 -9.41
C VAL A 164 -10.44 2.01 -10.12
N ARG A 165 -10.81 2.92 -11.01
CA ARG A 165 -12.04 2.79 -11.83
C ARG A 165 -11.97 1.60 -12.77
N GLY A 166 -10.84 1.36 -13.42
CA GLY A 166 -10.63 0.20 -14.30
C GLY A 166 -10.78 -1.14 -13.58
N TRP A 167 -10.36 -1.22 -12.32
CA TRP A 167 -10.53 -2.43 -11.49
C TRP A 167 -11.89 -2.52 -10.80
N SER A 168 -12.78 -1.55 -10.98
CA SER A 168 -14.11 -1.55 -10.37
C SER A 168 -15.14 -2.39 -11.16
N ALA A 169 -14.69 -3.22 -12.10
CA ALA A 169 -15.54 -4.19 -12.79
C ALA A 169 -16.22 -5.17 -11.80
N PRO A 170 -17.40 -5.72 -12.12
CA PRO A 170 -18.14 -6.57 -11.20
C PRO A 170 -17.31 -7.80 -10.80
N ALA A 171 -16.88 -7.84 -9.54
CA ALA A 171 -16.23 -9.01 -8.97
C ALA A 171 -17.22 -10.19 -8.89
N ARG A 172 -16.68 -11.42 -8.89
CA ARG A 172 -17.48 -12.66 -8.82
C ARG A 172 -18.50 -12.64 -7.69
N GLY A 173 -19.79 -12.62 -8.02
CA GLY A 173 -20.93 -12.75 -7.12
C GLY A 173 -21.16 -11.58 -6.13
N PRO A 174 -22.35 -11.39 -5.59
CA PRO A 174 -22.63 -10.40 -4.57
C PRO A 174 -22.02 -10.80 -3.22
N ARG A 175 -21.61 -9.81 -2.40
CA ARG A 175 -21.28 -10.05 -1.00
C ARG A 175 -22.50 -10.44 -0.19
N HIS A 176 -22.26 -11.14 0.92
CA HIS A 176 -23.33 -11.46 1.87
C HIS A 176 -24.03 -10.16 2.33
N PRO A 177 -25.39 -10.07 2.24
CA PRO A 177 -26.11 -8.82 2.54
C PRO A 177 -25.85 -8.28 3.95
N ALA A 178 -25.71 -9.16 4.95
CA ALA A 178 -25.40 -8.73 6.31
C ALA A 178 -23.99 -8.14 6.43
N LEU A 179 -23.01 -8.64 5.67
CA LEU A 179 -21.67 -8.03 5.63
C LEU A 179 -21.74 -6.64 5.01
N LEU A 180 -22.49 -6.44 3.92
CA LEU A 180 -22.66 -5.12 3.32
C LEU A 180 -23.28 -4.13 4.32
N ARG A 181 -24.32 -4.55 5.06
CA ARG A 181 -24.91 -3.72 6.12
C ARG A 181 -23.91 -3.41 7.24
N ALA A 182 -23.15 -4.41 7.69
CA ALA A 182 -22.12 -4.22 8.71
C ALA A 182 -21.04 -3.21 8.26
N LEU A 183 -20.58 -3.31 7.01
CA LEU A 183 -19.59 -2.39 6.43
C LEU A 183 -20.13 -0.95 6.33
N ALA A 184 -21.42 -0.79 6.02
CA ALA A 184 -22.07 0.52 5.95
C ALA A 184 -22.23 1.20 7.34
N LEU A 185 -22.40 0.42 8.41
CA LEU A 185 -22.52 0.93 9.77
C LEU A 185 -21.19 1.33 10.41
N LEU A 186 -20.08 0.69 10.00
CA LEU A 186 -18.79 0.83 10.68
C LEU A 186 -18.25 2.26 10.72
N PRO A 187 -18.31 3.09 9.65
CA PRO A 187 -17.76 4.44 9.68
C PRO A 187 -18.29 5.32 10.81
N ASP A 188 -19.58 5.21 11.13
CA ASP A 188 -20.25 6.00 12.16
C ASP A 188 -19.91 5.53 13.59
N LEU A 189 -19.41 4.30 13.72
CA LEU A 189 -19.11 3.68 15.01
C LEU A 189 -17.63 3.83 15.42
N LEU A 190 -16.74 4.29 14.52
CA LEU A 190 -15.28 4.22 14.73
C LEU A 190 -14.76 5.01 15.93
N ALA A 191 -15.40 6.11 16.30
CA ALA A 191 -14.98 6.95 17.42
C ALA A 191 -15.16 6.28 18.79
N GLY A 192 -16.06 5.27 18.86
CA GLY A 192 -16.39 4.56 20.10
C GLY A 192 -15.86 3.11 20.14
N PRO A 193 -16.24 2.34 21.15
CA PRO A 193 -15.95 0.92 21.21
C PRO A 193 -16.76 0.17 20.14
N VAL A 194 -16.09 -0.41 19.16
CA VAL A 194 -16.73 -1.16 18.06
C VAL A 194 -16.60 -2.65 18.35
N ARG A 195 -17.59 -3.21 19.06
CA ARG A 195 -17.61 -4.64 19.40
C ARG A 195 -18.26 -5.46 18.30
N LEU A 196 -17.64 -6.60 17.97
CA LEU A 196 -18.19 -7.53 16.96
C LEU A 196 -19.58 -8.03 17.33
N THR A 197 -19.85 -8.24 18.62
CA THR A 197 -21.16 -8.67 19.15
C THR A 197 -22.27 -7.68 18.83
N ASP A 198 -21.99 -6.38 19.02
CA ASP A 198 -22.99 -5.31 18.84
C ASP A 198 -23.28 -5.13 17.34
N LEU A 199 -22.23 -5.13 16.52
CA LEU A 199 -22.35 -5.06 15.06
C LEU A 199 -23.10 -6.30 14.50
N ALA A 200 -22.81 -7.49 15.01
CA ALA A 200 -23.48 -8.73 14.60
C ALA A 200 -24.98 -8.69 14.94
N SER A 201 -25.33 -8.23 16.12
CA SER A 201 -26.73 -8.04 16.54
C SER A 201 -27.46 -7.05 15.62
N ALA A 202 -26.82 -5.93 15.24
CA ALA A 202 -27.39 -4.94 14.35
C ALA A 202 -27.68 -5.46 12.92
N VAL A 203 -26.99 -6.53 12.51
CA VAL A 203 -27.20 -7.18 11.19
C VAL A 203 -27.86 -8.57 11.28
N HIS A 204 -28.40 -8.91 12.46
CA HIS A 204 -29.11 -10.16 12.74
C HIS A 204 -28.29 -11.42 12.54
N LEU A 205 -27.03 -11.41 12.97
CA LEU A 205 -26.10 -12.55 12.93
C LEU A 205 -25.50 -12.82 14.32
N SER A 206 -24.94 -14.01 14.50
CA SER A 206 -24.02 -14.26 15.60
C SER A 206 -22.65 -13.60 15.32
N ALA A 207 -21.93 -13.24 16.39
CA ALA A 207 -20.58 -12.68 16.29
C ALA A 207 -19.63 -13.62 15.51
N SER A 208 -19.73 -14.94 15.77
CA SER A 208 -18.94 -15.94 15.04
C SER A 208 -19.23 -15.90 13.54
N ARG A 209 -20.51 -15.90 13.14
CA ARG A 209 -20.90 -15.89 11.73
C ARG A 209 -20.42 -14.61 11.03
N LEU A 210 -20.61 -13.44 11.66
CA LEU A 210 -20.12 -12.18 11.10
C LEU A 210 -18.58 -12.17 10.99
N GLY A 211 -17.87 -12.66 12.02
CA GLY A 211 -16.41 -12.79 12.00
C GLY A 211 -15.91 -13.67 10.84
N HIS A 212 -16.60 -14.80 10.59
CA HIS A 212 -16.30 -15.64 9.42
C HIS A 212 -16.51 -14.91 8.09
N LEU A 213 -17.56 -14.11 7.95
CA LEU A 213 -17.78 -13.32 6.73
C LEU A 213 -16.68 -12.30 6.49
N PHE A 214 -16.19 -11.61 7.52
CA PHE A 214 -15.03 -10.71 7.40
C PHE A 214 -13.80 -11.46 6.87
N THR A 215 -13.49 -12.60 7.43
CA THR A 215 -12.32 -13.39 7.01
C THR A 215 -12.49 -13.97 5.61
N ALA A 216 -13.67 -14.52 5.29
CA ALA A 216 -13.92 -15.20 4.02
C ALA A 216 -13.99 -14.22 2.83
N GLU A 217 -14.61 -13.04 3.03
CA GLU A 217 -14.90 -12.12 1.93
C GLU A 217 -13.91 -10.94 1.83
N LEU A 218 -13.24 -10.56 2.93
CA LEU A 218 -12.24 -9.49 2.96
C LEU A 218 -10.81 -10.00 3.15
N GLY A 219 -10.62 -11.28 3.47
CA GLY A 219 -9.31 -11.81 3.84
C GLY A 219 -8.80 -11.32 5.20
N LEU A 220 -9.66 -10.67 6.00
CA LEU A 220 -9.27 -9.95 7.21
C LEU A 220 -10.12 -10.35 8.42
N PRO A 221 -9.50 -10.62 9.59
CA PRO A 221 -10.22 -10.61 10.86
C PRO A 221 -10.83 -9.24 11.15
N TYR A 222 -12.02 -9.22 11.73
CA TYR A 222 -12.75 -8.02 12.09
C TYR A 222 -11.90 -6.95 12.81
N PRO A 223 -11.13 -7.26 13.88
CA PRO A 223 -10.34 -6.23 14.58
C PRO A 223 -9.27 -5.58 13.70
N VAL A 224 -8.71 -6.32 12.74
CA VAL A 224 -7.71 -5.81 11.79
C VAL A 224 -8.38 -4.85 10.82
N TYR A 225 -9.57 -5.16 10.34
CA TYR A 225 -10.34 -4.28 9.46
C TYR A 225 -10.78 -2.99 10.17
N VAL A 226 -11.28 -3.06 11.40
CA VAL A 226 -11.62 -1.88 12.21
C VAL A 226 -10.40 -0.98 12.43
N ARG A 227 -9.23 -1.57 12.74
CA ARG A 227 -7.98 -0.81 12.90
C ARG A 227 -7.60 -0.07 11.61
N TRP A 228 -7.77 -0.70 10.46
CA TRP A 228 -7.56 -0.07 9.15
C TRP A 228 -8.49 1.14 8.94
N LEU A 229 -9.79 0.99 9.20
CA LEU A 229 -10.74 2.08 9.08
C LEU A 229 -10.41 3.25 10.03
N ARG A 230 -10.04 2.96 11.28
CA ARG A 230 -9.58 3.96 12.24
C ARG A 230 -8.35 4.70 11.77
N LEU A 231 -7.38 3.98 11.21
CA LEU A 231 -6.16 4.61 10.69
C LEU A 231 -6.47 5.57 9.53
N ARG A 232 -7.33 5.16 8.61
CA ARG A 232 -7.81 6.03 7.54
C ARG A 232 -8.55 7.26 8.06
N ARG A 233 -9.39 7.08 9.09
CA ARG A 233 -10.08 8.19 9.75
C ARG A 233 -9.11 9.16 10.42
N ALA A 234 -8.07 8.67 11.10
CA ALA A 234 -7.03 9.51 11.69
C ALA A 234 -6.28 10.32 10.62
N MET A 235 -5.95 9.71 9.48
CA MET A 235 -5.32 10.40 8.36
C MET A 235 -6.23 11.49 7.78
N GLU A 236 -7.52 11.23 7.65
CA GLU A 236 -8.48 12.23 7.18
C GLU A 236 -8.59 13.41 8.14
N LEU A 237 -8.67 13.17 9.45
CA LEU A 237 -8.67 14.22 10.47
C LEU A 237 -7.38 15.05 10.44
N ALA A 238 -6.23 14.40 10.32
CA ALA A 238 -4.94 15.07 10.19
C ALA A 238 -4.86 15.94 8.91
N ARG A 239 -5.43 15.48 7.79
CA ARG A 239 -5.54 16.25 6.55
C ARG A 239 -6.43 17.49 6.73
N GLN A 240 -7.46 17.41 7.57
CA GLN A 240 -8.34 18.52 7.94
C GLN A 240 -7.70 19.49 8.95
N GLY A 241 -6.47 19.21 9.39
CA GLY A 241 -5.71 20.07 10.29
C GLY A 241 -5.70 19.63 11.76
N ALA A 242 -6.35 18.52 12.11
CA ALA A 242 -6.33 18.02 13.49
C ALA A 242 -4.88 17.64 13.90
N GLY A 243 -4.54 17.95 15.16
CA GLY A 243 -3.30 17.50 15.78
C GLY A 243 -3.29 15.97 15.96
N LEU A 244 -2.08 15.40 16.19
CA LEU A 244 -1.94 13.93 16.29
C LEU A 244 -2.80 13.31 17.39
N THR A 245 -2.92 13.97 18.54
CA THR A 245 -3.75 13.51 19.67
C THR A 245 -5.23 13.59 19.35
N GLU A 246 -5.68 14.69 18.75
CA GLU A 246 -7.06 14.89 18.32
C GLU A 246 -7.45 13.88 17.24
N ALA A 247 -6.59 13.68 16.23
CA ALA A 247 -6.79 12.68 15.19
C ALA A 247 -6.88 11.26 15.76
N ALA A 248 -6.05 10.94 16.76
CA ALA A 248 -6.10 9.64 17.43
C ALA A 248 -7.46 9.43 18.13
N HIS A 249 -7.88 10.35 18.97
CA HIS A 249 -9.18 10.24 19.68
C HIS A 249 -10.36 10.25 18.73
N GLY A 250 -10.40 11.17 17.76
CA GLY A 250 -11.48 11.26 16.76
C GLY A 250 -11.59 10.05 15.84
N ALA A 251 -10.52 9.23 15.76
CA ALA A 251 -10.51 7.96 15.04
C ALA A 251 -10.73 6.73 15.93
N GLY A 252 -10.92 6.91 17.25
CA GLY A 252 -11.18 5.84 18.21
C GLY A 252 -9.93 5.10 18.71
N PHE A 253 -8.74 5.70 18.59
CA PHE A 253 -7.54 5.23 19.30
C PHE A 253 -7.54 5.78 20.72
N ALA A 254 -6.98 5.02 21.66
CA ALA A 254 -6.91 5.44 23.07
C ALA A 254 -6.06 6.72 23.24
N ASP A 255 -4.96 6.80 22.48
CA ASP A 255 -4.00 7.91 22.53
C ASP A 255 -3.14 7.96 21.25
N SER A 256 -2.31 8.99 21.13
CA SER A 256 -1.38 9.17 20.00
C SER A 256 -0.31 8.07 19.91
N SER A 257 0.06 7.45 21.03
CA SER A 257 1.03 6.34 21.07
C SER A 257 0.41 5.07 20.45
N HIS A 258 -0.87 4.81 20.74
CA HIS A 258 -1.62 3.72 20.11
C HIS A 258 -1.74 3.94 18.60
N LEU A 259 -2.08 5.16 18.15
CA LEU A 259 -2.08 5.51 16.72
C LEU A 259 -0.69 5.31 16.10
N THR A 260 0.37 5.74 16.78
CA THR A 260 1.75 5.58 16.31
C THR A 260 2.13 4.11 16.11
N ARG A 261 1.79 3.24 17.09
CA ARG A 261 2.01 1.80 16.95
C ARG A 261 1.24 1.22 15.76
N ALA A 262 -0.03 1.60 15.60
CA ALA A 262 -0.84 1.14 14.47
C ALA A 262 -0.26 1.58 13.11
N CYS A 263 0.28 2.80 13.00
CA CYS A 263 0.98 3.26 11.81
C CYS A 263 2.24 2.44 11.51
N HIS A 264 3.07 2.18 12.52
CA HIS A 264 4.27 1.35 12.35
C HIS A 264 3.93 -0.08 11.95
N GLU A 265 2.91 -0.69 12.55
CA GLU A 265 2.47 -2.04 12.20
C GLU A 265 1.93 -2.12 10.76
N MET A 266 1.24 -1.06 10.29
CA MET A 266 0.57 -1.06 8.98
C MET A 266 1.42 -0.53 7.84
N PHE A 267 2.31 0.43 8.09
CA PHE A 267 3.09 1.08 7.02
C PHE A 267 4.60 0.96 7.24
N GLY A 268 5.04 0.41 8.36
CA GLY A 268 6.45 0.42 8.74
C GLY A 268 7.01 1.83 9.03
N LEU A 269 6.13 2.85 9.17
CA LEU A 269 6.47 4.26 9.28
C LEU A 269 5.73 4.94 10.43
N ALA A 270 6.34 5.98 11.00
CA ALA A 270 5.70 6.82 12.01
C ALA A 270 4.62 7.75 11.39
N PRO A 271 3.56 8.13 12.16
CA PRO A 271 2.53 9.06 11.69
C PRO A 271 3.08 10.39 11.20
N SER A 272 4.13 10.93 11.82
CA SER A 272 4.76 12.19 11.40
C SER A 272 5.28 12.13 9.96
N ARG A 273 5.81 10.98 9.53
CA ARG A 273 6.21 10.75 8.14
C ARG A 273 5.02 10.70 7.19
N LEU A 274 3.91 10.07 7.62
CA LEU A 274 2.68 9.98 6.83
C LEU A 274 1.98 11.34 6.72
N VAL A 275 1.93 12.14 7.79
CA VAL A 275 1.24 13.45 7.82
C VAL A 275 1.98 14.50 7.00
N HIS A 276 3.32 14.52 7.00
CA HIS A 276 4.08 15.44 6.13
C HIS A 276 3.81 15.17 4.64
N VAL A 277 3.60 13.93 4.29
CA VAL A 277 3.26 13.49 2.93
C VAL A 277 1.79 13.80 2.57
N VAL A 278 0.90 13.92 3.55
CA VAL A 278 -0.54 14.19 3.35
C VAL A 278 -0.86 15.70 3.21
N ARG A 279 0.02 16.59 3.67
CA ARG A 279 -0.18 18.05 3.63
C ARG A 279 0.36 18.73 2.38
N ALA A 280 1.10 18.04 1.56
CA ALA A 280 1.59 18.50 0.26
C ALA A 280 0.61 18.13 -0.86
#